data_c164ba7dca188de1e65d6b9ce745ecde
#
_entry.id   c164ba7dca188de1e65d6b9ce745ecde
#
_cell.length_a   1.000
_cell.length_b   1.000
_cell.length_c   1.000
_cell.angle_alpha   90.00
_cell.angle_beta   90.00
_cell.angle_gamma   90.00
#
_symmetry.space_group_name_H-M   'P 1'
#
loop_
_entity.id
_entity.type
_entity.pdbx_description
1 polymer ?
#
loop_
_entity_poly.entity_id
_entity_poly.type
_entity_poly.pdbx_seq_one_letter_code
_entity_poly.pdbx_strand_id
1 'polypeptide(L)'
;QVLSSAASDVYKRQVCDQGGECDLQDQTVAYGSGKSRFDLNKRSVEEKYMGPLIKTYMTRCIHCTRCIRFSEEVAGVEEIGAVNRGENMEITTYLEKSIDSEMSANVIDLCPVGALTSKPYQFEARPWELKKTETIDVMDAVGSNIRVDTYGWKVKRILPRLNEDINEEWISDKSRYACDGLLNQRLDTPYAVSYTHLTLPTTTPV
;
A
#
# COMPACT_ATOMS: atom_id res chain seq x y z
N GLN A 1 10.31 23.09 -6.74
CA GLN A 1 9.16 22.22 -6.47
C GLN A 1 9.24 21.53 -5.11
N VAL A 2 10.39 20.96 -4.73
CA VAL A 2 10.56 20.26 -3.43
C VAL A 2 10.35 21.20 -2.24
N LEU A 3 10.85 22.42 -2.31
CA LEU A 3 10.70 23.42 -1.25
C LEU A 3 9.25 23.94 -1.13
N SER A 4 8.52 24.02 -2.24
CA SER A 4 7.11 24.37 -2.26
C SER A 4 6.24 23.27 -1.63
N SER A 5 6.58 22.01 -1.87
CA SER A 5 5.90 20.85 -1.28
C SER A 5 6.10 20.79 0.23
N ALA A 6 7.32 21.01 0.73
CA ALA A 6 7.62 21.02 2.17
C ALA A 6 6.79 22.05 2.95
N ALA A 7 6.59 23.21 2.37
CA ALA A 7 5.76 24.25 2.96
C ALA A 7 4.27 23.92 2.99
N SER A 8 3.81 23.15 2.02
CA SER A 8 2.45 22.59 1.99
C SER A 8 2.23 21.58 3.12
N ASP A 9 3.30 20.86 3.52
CA ASP A 9 3.23 19.79 4.51
C ASP A 9 2.93 20.29 5.92
N VAL A 10 3.47 21.43 6.33
CA VAL A 10 3.30 21.91 7.70
C VAL A 10 1.86 22.23 8.06
N TYR A 11 1.03 22.61 7.10
CA TYR A 11 -0.35 23.02 7.37
C TYR A 11 -1.41 21.99 6.97
N LYS A 12 -1.18 21.21 5.91
CA LYS A 12 -2.18 20.27 5.38
C LYS A 12 -1.87 18.79 5.63
N ARG A 13 -0.69 18.47 6.15
CA ARG A 13 -0.20 17.10 6.35
C ARG A 13 0.16 16.81 7.81
N GLN A 14 -0.65 17.30 8.75
CA GLN A 14 -0.34 17.17 10.18
C GLN A 14 -0.23 15.72 10.64
N VAL A 15 -1.09 14.85 10.12
CA VAL A 15 -1.06 13.41 10.43
C VAL A 15 -0.95 12.63 9.12
N CYS A 16 0.18 11.95 8.91
CA CYS A 16 0.44 11.19 7.71
C CYS A 16 0.93 9.80 8.08
N ASP A 17 0.32 8.79 7.47
CA ASP A 17 0.68 7.39 7.68
C ASP A 17 2.06 7.04 7.09
N GLN A 18 2.49 7.77 6.06
CA GLN A 18 3.82 7.63 5.45
C GLN A 18 4.95 8.23 6.33
N GLY A 19 4.65 8.78 7.50
CA GLY A 19 5.66 9.39 8.37
C GLY A 19 6.73 8.38 8.82
N GLY A 20 8.02 8.69 8.55
CA GLY A 20 9.16 7.83 8.82
C GLY A 20 9.62 6.95 7.66
N GLU A 21 8.89 6.94 6.55
CA GLU A 21 9.26 6.27 5.30
C GLU A 21 8.80 7.09 4.08
N CYS A 22 8.90 8.40 4.19
CA CYS A 22 8.48 9.35 3.16
C CYS A 22 9.69 10.01 2.50
N ASP A 23 9.93 9.70 1.22
CA ASP A 23 11.04 10.27 0.44
C ASP A 23 11.05 11.80 0.47
N LEU A 24 9.89 12.44 0.44
CA LEU A 24 9.78 13.89 0.51
C LEU A 24 10.23 14.44 1.85
N GLN A 25 9.89 13.79 2.95
CA GLN A 25 10.33 14.20 4.30
C GLN A 25 11.84 14.06 4.43
N ASP A 26 12.41 12.96 3.97
CA ASP A 26 13.84 12.69 4.04
C ASP A 26 14.63 13.72 3.22
N GLN A 27 14.19 14.03 2.00
CA GLN A 27 14.79 15.08 1.18
C GLN A 27 14.65 16.48 1.81
N THR A 28 13.50 16.74 2.44
CA THR A 28 13.26 18.03 3.09
C THR A 28 14.12 18.21 4.33
N VAL A 29 14.32 17.16 5.13
CA VAL A 29 15.17 17.20 6.32
C VAL A 29 16.64 17.35 5.93
N ALA A 30 17.08 16.63 4.87
CA ALA A 30 18.47 16.66 4.43
C ALA A 30 18.88 17.97 3.74
N TYR A 31 18.01 18.54 2.92
CA TYR A 31 18.36 19.64 2.01
C TYR A 31 17.40 20.84 2.07
N GLY A 32 16.32 20.74 2.80
CA GLY A 32 15.29 21.77 2.89
C GLY A 32 15.59 22.86 3.91
N SER A 33 14.88 23.97 3.81
CA SER A 33 14.85 25.02 4.82
C SER A 33 13.62 24.91 5.70
N GLY A 34 13.69 25.25 6.99
CA GLY A 34 12.57 25.22 7.93
C GLY A 34 11.48 26.26 7.68
N LYS A 35 11.60 27.08 6.63
CA LYS A 35 10.64 28.14 6.30
C LYS A 35 10.06 27.95 4.90
N SER A 36 8.74 28.12 4.79
CA SER A 36 8.05 28.20 3.50
C SER A 36 8.37 29.50 2.79
N ARG A 37 8.62 29.43 1.47
CA ARG A 37 8.69 30.59 0.58
C ARG A 37 7.41 30.78 -0.25
N PHE A 38 6.40 29.93 -0.03
CA PHE A 38 5.17 29.93 -0.80
C PHE A 38 4.09 30.69 -0.04
N ASP A 39 3.74 31.87 -0.52
CA ASP A 39 2.79 32.80 0.11
C ASP A 39 1.39 32.76 -0.52
N LEU A 40 1.21 32.00 -1.61
CA LEU A 40 -0.08 31.87 -2.30
C LEU A 40 -0.99 30.86 -1.59
N ASN A 41 -2.28 30.92 -1.92
CA ASN A 41 -3.25 29.95 -1.43
C ASN A 41 -2.90 28.54 -1.86
N LYS A 42 -2.91 27.61 -0.91
CA LYS A 42 -2.61 26.22 -1.15
C LYS A 42 -3.87 25.48 -1.63
N ARG A 43 -3.74 24.80 -2.77
CA ARG A 43 -4.80 23.97 -3.32
C ARG A 43 -5.14 22.81 -2.38
N SER A 44 -6.42 22.52 -2.22
CA SER A 44 -6.94 21.30 -1.60
C SER A 44 -7.61 20.48 -2.68
N VAL A 45 -7.28 19.20 -2.72
CA VAL A 45 -7.87 18.23 -3.67
C VAL A 45 -8.73 17.26 -2.87
N GLU A 46 -9.90 16.96 -3.38
CA GLU A 46 -10.79 15.96 -2.80
C GLU A 46 -10.18 14.56 -2.85
N GLU A 47 -10.54 13.73 -1.89
CA GLU A 47 -10.14 12.34 -1.88
C GLU A 47 -10.82 11.60 -3.03
N LYS A 48 -10.07 10.75 -3.72
CA LYS A 48 -10.56 9.94 -4.85
C LYS A 48 -10.75 8.50 -4.39
N TYR A 49 -11.78 7.84 -4.90
CA TYR A 49 -11.96 6.43 -4.65
C TYR A 49 -11.08 5.60 -5.59
N MET A 50 -10.25 4.73 -5.05
CA MET A 50 -9.36 3.83 -5.80
C MET A 50 -9.51 2.36 -5.37
N GLY A 51 -10.59 2.04 -4.68
CA GLY A 51 -10.87 0.68 -4.24
C GLY A 51 -10.81 0.48 -2.73
N PRO A 52 -11.00 -0.75 -2.27
CA PRO A 52 -11.07 -1.06 -0.84
C PRO A 52 -9.70 -1.07 -0.14
N LEU A 53 -8.61 -1.28 -0.88
CA LEU A 53 -7.26 -1.47 -0.34
C LEU A 53 -6.47 -0.17 -0.21
N ILE A 54 -6.76 0.81 -1.06
CA ILE A 54 -5.99 2.04 -1.18
C ILE A 54 -6.76 3.20 -0.56
N LYS A 55 -6.12 3.89 0.38
CA LYS A 55 -6.59 5.17 0.91
C LYS A 55 -5.86 6.30 0.20
N THR A 56 -6.61 7.27 -0.27
CA THR A 56 -6.08 8.41 -1.02
C THR A 56 -6.10 9.69 -0.18
N TYR A 57 -5.04 10.47 -0.33
CA TYR A 57 -4.92 11.85 0.17
C TYR A 57 -4.30 12.71 -0.93
N MET A 58 -5.10 13.02 -1.94
CA MET A 58 -4.59 13.63 -3.18
C MET A 58 -4.00 15.03 -3.01
N THR A 59 -4.32 15.73 -1.93
CA THR A 59 -3.63 16.98 -1.55
C THR A 59 -2.12 16.79 -1.33
N ARG A 60 -1.67 15.55 -1.03
CA ARG A 60 -0.25 15.19 -0.83
C ARG A 60 0.45 14.76 -2.11
N CYS A 61 -0.27 14.57 -3.18
CA CYS A 61 0.27 14.11 -4.45
C CYS A 61 1.27 15.13 -5.02
N ILE A 62 2.44 14.66 -5.43
CA ILE A 62 3.48 15.47 -6.08
C ILE A 62 3.50 15.30 -7.60
N HIS A 63 2.50 14.66 -8.15
CA HIS A 63 2.34 14.42 -9.60
C HIS A 63 3.54 13.73 -10.27
N CYS A 64 4.20 12.81 -9.57
CA CYS A 64 5.36 12.07 -10.10
C CYS A 64 5.00 11.01 -11.14
N THR A 65 3.72 10.70 -11.30
CA THR A 65 3.15 9.72 -12.26
C THR A 65 3.63 8.27 -12.12
N ARG A 66 4.34 7.91 -11.06
CA ARG A 66 4.82 6.53 -10.84
C ARG A 66 3.67 5.52 -10.80
N CYS A 67 2.55 5.85 -10.16
CA CYS A 67 1.36 4.99 -10.09
C CYS A 67 0.72 4.76 -11.46
N ILE A 68 0.69 5.76 -12.33
CA ILE A 68 0.15 5.64 -13.70
C ILE A 68 1.05 4.73 -14.52
N ARG A 69 2.36 5.00 -14.53
CA ARG A 69 3.33 4.18 -15.28
C ARG A 69 3.35 2.73 -14.81
N PHE A 70 3.24 2.49 -13.52
CA PHE A 70 3.12 1.13 -13.00
C PHE A 70 1.87 0.43 -13.53
N SER A 71 0.72 1.12 -13.51
CA SER A 71 -0.55 0.57 -14.00
C SER A 71 -0.47 0.19 -15.48
N GLU A 72 0.13 1.04 -16.32
CA GLU A 72 0.27 0.83 -17.76
C GLU A 72 1.37 -0.17 -18.11
N GLU A 73 2.58 0.03 -17.57
CA GLU A 73 3.78 -0.67 -18.03
C GLU A 73 4.00 -2.02 -17.31
N VAL A 74 3.63 -2.13 -16.04
CA VAL A 74 3.86 -3.34 -15.22
C VAL A 74 2.59 -4.15 -15.05
N ALA A 75 1.52 -3.54 -14.56
CA ALA A 75 0.25 -4.24 -14.36
C ALA A 75 -0.52 -4.48 -15.67
N GLY A 76 -0.23 -3.72 -16.73
CA GLY A 76 -0.86 -3.87 -18.04
C GLY A 76 -2.34 -3.44 -18.08
N VAL A 77 -2.77 -2.61 -17.13
CA VAL A 77 -4.14 -2.09 -17.03
C VAL A 77 -4.14 -0.57 -16.91
N GLU A 78 -4.89 0.10 -17.77
CA GLU A 78 -4.96 1.57 -17.82
C GLU A 78 -6.11 2.09 -16.94
N GLU A 79 -6.08 1.77 -15.64
CA GLU A 79 -7.14 2.13 -14.71
C GLU A 79 -6.89 3.46 -14.00
N ILE A 80 -5.63 3.89 -13.92
CA ILE A 80 -5.22 5.15 -13.30
C ILE A 80 -4.75 6.11 -14.38
N GLY A 81 -5.22 7.33 -14.34
CA GLY A 81 -4.82 8.36 -15.28
C GLY A 81 -4.67 9.74 -14.65
N ALA A 82 -4.14 10.67 -15.43
CA ALA A 82 -4.06 12.08 -15.09
C ALA A 82 -5.11 12.87 -15.84
N VAL A 83 -5.90 13.65 -15.12
CA VAL A 83 -6.92 14.54 -15.67
C VAL A 83 -6.46 15.97 -15.50
N ASN A 84 -6.80 16.84 -16.45
CA ASN A 84 -6.40 18.24 -16.50
C ASN A 84 -4.87 18.44 -16.68
N ARG A 85 -4.40 19.65 -16.50
CA ARG A 85 -2.98 20.01 -16.66
C ARG A 85 -2.57 21.16 -15.76
N GLY A 86 -1.25 21.32 -15.59
CA GLY A 86 -0.68 22.37 -14.76
C GLY A 86 -1.06 22.21 -13.30
N GLU A 87 -1.41 23.29 -12.64
CA GLU A 87 -1.79 23.28 -11.23
C GLU A 87 -3.09 22.52 -10.93
N ASN A 88 -3.94 22.33 -11.95
CA ASN A 88 -5.22 21.63 -11.84
C ASN A 88 -5.12 20.14 -12.18
N MET A 89 -3.93 19.63 -12.47
CA MET A 89 -3.75 18.20 -12.73
C MET A 89 -4.13 17.36 -11.51
N GLU A 90 -4.90 16.32 -11.74
CA GLU A 90 -5.31 15.33 -10.72
C GLU A 90 -5.07 13.92 -11.22
N ILE A 91 -4.64 13.06 -10.33
CA ILE A 91 -4.53 11.63 -10.57
C ILE A 91 -5.78 10.97 -10.01
N THR A 92 -6.49 10.25 -10.88
CA THR A 92 -7.75 9.58 -10.54
C THR A 92 -7.93 8.32 -11.35
N THR A 93 -8.91 7.51 -10.97
CA THR A 93 -9.38 6.39 -11.79
C THR A 93 -10.50 6.85 -12.71
N TYR A 94 -10.74 6.10 -13.79
CA TYR A 94 -11.82 6.39 -14.71
C TYR A 94 -13.19 6.22 -14.02
N LEU A 95 -13.98 7.30 -13.99
CA LEU A 95 -15.30 7.35 -13.33
C LEU A 95 -15.31 6.85 -11.88
N GLU A 96 -14.23 7.08 -11.14
CA GLU A 96 -14.10 6.63 -9.74
C GLU A 96 -14.32 5.12 -9.54
N LYS A 97 -14.02 4.32 -10.54
CA LYS A 97 -14.01 2.86 -10.41
C LYS A 97 -12.90 2.41 -9.46
N SER A 98 -13.10 1.27 -8.83
CA SER A 98 -12.01 0.59 -8.13
C SER A 98 -10.94 0.14 -9.12
N ILE A 99 -9.71 0.08 -8.66
CA ILE A 99 -8.64 -0.60 -9.37
C ILE A 99 -8.86 -2.09 -9.19
N ASP A 100 -9.08 -2.82 -10.27
CA ASP A 100 -9.43 -4.25 -10.25
C ASP A 100 -8.20 -5.15 -10.44
N SER A 101 -7.03 -4.58 -10.68
CA SER A 101 -5.77 -5.32 -10.82
C SER A 101 -5.39 -6.03 -9.51
N GLU A 102 -5.00 -7.30 -9.59
CA GLU A 102 -4.47 -8.08 -8.45
C GLU A 102 -3.11 -7.58 -7.94
N MET A 103 -2.52 -6.60 -8.61
CA MET A 103 -1.28 -5.93 -8.22
C MET A 103 -1.52 -4.49 -7.74
N SER A 104 -2.78 -4.12 -7.50
CA SER A 104 -3.18 -2.74 -7.22
C SER A 104 -2.45 -2.09 -6.05
N ALA A 105 -2.18 -2.83 -4.99
CA ALA A 105 -1.55 -2.29 -3.79
C ALA A 105 -0.05 -1.97 -3.95
N ASN A 106 0.62 -2.38 -5.04
CA ASN A 106 2.01 -1.98 -5.29
C ASN A 106 2.16 -0.47 -5.52
N VAL A 107 1.11 0.23 -5.96
CA VAL A 107 1.15 1.69 -6.09
C VAL A 107 1.35 2.40 -4.74
N ILE A 108 1.05 1.72 -3.62
CA ILE A 108 1.27 2.25 -2.27
C ILE A 108 2.77 2.35 -1.99
N ASP A 109 3.52 1.30 -2.32
CA ASP A 109 4.97 1.24 -2.10
C ASP A 109 5.71 2.19 -3.06
N LEU A 110 5.21 2.34 -4.28
CA LEU A 110 5.76 3.25 -5.28
C LEU A 110 5.52 4.72 -4.97
N CYS A 111 4.49 5.04 -4.19
CA CYS A 111 4.17 6.43 -3.89
C CYS A 111 5.20 7.03 -2.93
N PRO A 112 6.02 8.01 -3.38
CA PRO A 112 7.09 8.59 -2.57
C PRO A 112 6.58 9.48 -1.43
N VAL A 113 5.27 9.66 -1.35
CA VAL A 113 4.58 10.51 -0.37
C VAL A 113 3.33 9.81 0.14
N GLY A 114 2.74 10.30 1.21
CA GLY A 114 1.50 9.76 1.78
C GLY A 114 0.22 10.09 0.99
N ALA A 115 0.31 10.16 -0.35
CA ALA A 115 -0.87 10.37 -1.19
C ALA A 115 -1.66 9.08 -1.40
N LEU A 116 -0.97 7.95 -1.52
CA LEU A 116 -1.56 6.61 -1.59
C LEU A 116 -1.01 5.80 -0.42
N THR A 117 -1.90 5.29 0.42
CA THR A 117 -1.54 4.51 1.60
C THR A 117 -2.42 3.26 1.72
N SER A 118 -1.93 2.26 2.46
CA SER A 118 -2.70 1.05 2.71
C SER A 118 -3.86 1.34 3.66
N LYS A 119 -5.08 1.15 3.20
CA LYS A 119 -6.27 1.38 4.02
C LYS A 119 -6.37 0.43 5.22
N PRO A 120 -6.07 -0.88 5.10
CA PRO A 120 -6.06 -1.80 6.25
C PRO A 120 -4.99 -1.50 7.30
N TYR A 121 -3.85 -0.94 6.87
CA TYR A 121 -2.73 -0.65 7.78
C TYR A 121 -2.75 0.79 8.33
N GLN A 122 -3.62 1.65 7.83
CA GLN A 122 -3.64 3.06 8.16
C GLN A 122 -3.70 3.32 9.68
N PHE A 123 -2.71 4.05 10.20
CA PHE A 123 -2.57 4.44 11.62
C PHE A 123 -2.41 3.29 12.62
N GLU A 124 -2.04 2.10 12.17
CA GLU A 124 -1.85 0.93 13.04
C GLU A 124 -0.52 0.94 13.79
N ALA A 125 0.58 1.33 13.12
CA ALA A 125 1.90 1.41 13.72
C ALA A 125 2.82 2.34 12.92
N ARG A 126 3.93 2.73 13.54
CA ARG A 126 5.00 3.49 12.88
C ARG A 126 6.12 2.56 12.42
N PRO A 127 6.85 2.91 11.32
CA PRO A 127 7.89 2.06 10.75
C PRO A 127 9.00 1.67 11.73
N TRP A 128 9.33 2.55 12.67
CA TRP A 128 10.36 2.31 13.70
C TRP A 128 9.91 1.42 14.84
N GLU A 129 8.61 1.22 15.01
CA GLU A 129 8.03 0.33 16.02
C GLU A 129 7.98 -1.13 15.57
N LEU A 130 8.16 -1.36 14.25
CA LEU A 130 7.98 -2.66 13.63
C LEU A 130 9.27 -3.48 13.63
N LYS A 131 9.14 -4.74 14.00
CA LYS A 131 10.18 -5.75 13.79
C LYS A 131 10.05 -6.29 12.36
N LYS A 132 11.11 -6.15 11.59
CA LYS A 132 11.20 -6.55 10.17
C LYS A 132 11.80 -7.95 10.08
N THR A 133 11.14 -8.86 9.39
CA THR A 133 11.60 -10.23 9.15
C THR A 133 11.48 -10.56 7.68
N GLU A 134 12.58 -10.94 7.06
CA GLU A 134 12.62 -11.35 5.66
C GLU A 134 12.26 -12.84 5.54
N THR A 135 11.43 -13.17 4.56
CA THR A 135 10.96 -14.53 4.32
C THR A 135 10.49 -14.70 2.87
N ILE A 136 9.94 -15.86 2.58
CA ILE A 136 9.34 -16.21 1.29
C ILE A 136 7.84 -16.46 1.51
N ASP A 137 7.02 -16.02 0.58
CA ASP A 137 5.58 -16.28 0.63
C ASP A 137 5.29 -17.74 0.28
N VAL A 138 4.68 -18.45 1.22
CA VAL A 138 4.28 -19.85 1.04
C VAL A 138 2.89 -19.99 0.40
N MET A 139 2.14 -18.91 0.25
CA MET A 139 0.80 -18.89 -0.35
C MET A 139 0.81 -18.52 -1.82
N ASP A 140 1.97 -18.09 -2.32
CA ASP A 140 2.20 -17.75 -3.71
C ASP A 140 2.98 -18.89 -4.41
N ALA A 141 2.48 -19.30 -5.59
CA ALA A 141 3.12 -20.34 -6.40
C ALA A 141 4.50 -19.92 -6.96
N VAL A 142 4.74 -18.62 -7.08
CA VAL A 142 6.03 -18.06 -7.53
C VAL A 142 7.08 -18.10 -6.43
N GLY A 143 6.66 -18.11 -5.16
CA GLY A 143 7.56 -18.03 -4.01
C GLY A 143 8.15 -16.63 -3.84
N SER A 144 7.30 -15.63 -3.95
CA SER A 144 7.69 -14.22 -3.84
C SER A 144 8.46 -13.93 -2.57
N ASN A 145 9.52 -13.16 -2.70
CA ASN A 145 10.34 -12.71 -1.57
C ASN A 145 9.63 -11.54 -0.87
N ILE A 146 9.39 -11.70 0.40
CA ILE A 146 8.62 -10.75 1.20
C ILE A 146 9.34 -10.34 2.48
N ARG A 147 8.97 -9.18 2.98
CA ARG A 147 9.32 -8.71 4.31
C ARG A 147 8.05 -8.62 5.15
N VAL A 148 8.02 -9.32 6.26
CA VAL A 148 6.93 -9.30 7.21
C VAL A 148 7.25 -8.34 8.34
N ASP A 149 6.42 -7.33 8.51
CA ASP A 149 6.55 -6.32 9.56
C ASP A 149 5.57 -6.63 10.69
N THR A 150 6.11 -6.89 11.90
CA THR A 150 5.33 -7.29 13.07
C THR A 150 5.42 -6.26 14.20
N TYR A 151 4.32 -6.10 14.94
CA TYR A 151 4.28 -5.36 16.20
C TYR A 151 3.86 -6.33 17.32
N GLY A 152 4.77 -6.62 18.22
CA GLY A 152 4.58 -7.68 19.22
C GLY A 152 4.34 -9.03 18.51
N TRP A 153 3.20 -9.65 18.78
CA TRP A 153 2.80 -10.95 18.22
C TRP A 153 1.93 -10.84 16.95
N LYS A 154 1.64 -9.62 16.48
CA LYS A 154 0.74 -9.40 15.34
C LYS A 154 1.53 -9.02 14.10
N VAL A 155 1.23 -9.68 12.99
CA VAL A 155 1.65 -9.23 11.67
C VAL A 155 0.82 -7.99 11.33
N LYS A 156 1.50 -6.90 10.99
CA LYS A 156 0.87 -5.62 10.67
C LYS A 156 0.80 -5.35 9.17
N ARG A 157 1.86 -5.71 8.46
CA ARG A 157 1.91 -5.57 7.00
C ARG A 157 2.92 -6.52 6.39
N ILE A 158 2.73 -6.79 5.12
CA ILE A 158 3.67 -7.53 4.27
C ILE A 158 4.07 -6.61 3.13
N LEU A 159 5.37 -6.51 2.87
CA LEU A 159 5.95 -5.69 1.82
C LEU A 159 6.80 -6.57 0.90
N PRO A 160 6.95 -6.22 -0.39
CA PRO A 160 7.86 -6.91 -1.27
C PRO A 160 9.31 -6.71 -0.82
N ARG A 161 10.13 -7.71 -1.09
CA ARG A 161 11.57 -7.63 -0.99
C ARG A 161 12.14 -7.83 -2.39
N LEU A 162 13.06 -6.97 -2.77
CA LEU A 162 13.70 -7.02 -4.08
C LEU A 162 14.35 -8.37 -4.33
N ASN A 163 13.96 -9.03 -5.40
CA ASN A 163 14.62 -10.19 -5.98
C ASN A 163 14.38 -10.21 -7.49
N GLU A 164 15.38 -9.78 -8.25
CA GLU A 164 15.32 -9.63 -9.72
C GLU A 164 14.98 -10.93 -10.45
N ASP A 165 15.33 -12.09 -9.87
CA ASP A 165 15.13 -13.39 -10.53
C ASP A 165 13.70 -13.96 -10.33
N ILE A 166 12.93 -13.46 -9.35
CA ILE A 166 11.66 -14.08 -8.95
C ILE A 166 10.50 -13.11 -9.04
N ASN A 167 10.49 -12.08 -8.20
CA ASN A 167 9.35 -11.16 -8.07
C ASN A 167 9.69 -9.70 -8.30
N GLU A 168 10.95 -9.39 -8.66
CA GLU A 168 11.43 -8.01 -8.75
C GLU A 168 11.08 -7.22 -7.48
N GLU A 169 10.33 -6.13 -7.61
CA GLU A 169 9.84 -5.29 -6.50
C GLU A 169 8.34 -5.47 -6.23
N TRP A 170 7.70 -6.48 -6.84
CA TRP A 170 6.25 -6.61 -6.85
C TRP A 170 5.76 -7.82 -6.06
N ILE A 171 4.58 -7.68 -5.45
CA ILE A 171 3.82 -8.78 -4.88
C ILE A 171 2.34 -8.63 -5.21
N SER A 172 1.62 -9.75 -5.23
CA SER A 172 0.17 -9.73 -5.41
C SER A 172 -0.54 -9.18 -4.17
N ASP A 173 -1.73 -8.64 -4.37
CA ASP A 173 -2.58 -8.17 -3.26
C ASP A 173 -2.96 -9.32 -2.32
N LYS A 174 -3.08 -10.54 -2.85
CA LYS A 174 -3.27 -11.75 -2.04
C LYS A 174 -2.11 -11.95 -1.07
N SER A 175 -0.86 -11.94 -1.54
CA SER A 175 0.34 -12.09 -0.69
C SER A 175 0.43 -10.98 0.36
N ARG A 176 0.05 -9.77 -0.03
CA ARG A 176 0.11 -8.60 0.85
C ARG A 176 -0.90 -8.65 2.00
N TYR A 177 -2.12 -9.11 1.76
CA TYR A 177 -3.23 -9.03 2.71
C TYR A 177 -3.68 -10.37 3.30
N ALA A 178 -3.16 -11.49 2.82
CA ALA A 178 -3.51 -12.82 3.36
C ALA A 178 -3.16 -13.00 4.86
N CYS A 179 -2.32 -12.12 5.41
CA CYS A 179 -1.96 -12.13 6.83
C CYS A 179 -3.15 -11.88 7.76
N ASP A 180 -4.25 -11.31 7.29
CA ASP A 180 -5.47 -11.12 8.07
C ASP A 180 -6.04 -12.45 8.60
N GLY A 181 -5.90 -13.52 7.83
CA GLY A 181 -6.32 -14.86 8.22
C GLY A 181 -5.54 -15.45 9.42
N LEU A 182 -4.38 -14.88 9.76
CA LEU A 182 -3.61 -15.35 10.93
C LEU A 182 -4.29 -14.98 12.25
N LEU A 183 -5.11 -13.95 12.29
CA LEU A 183 -5.76 -13.45 13.50
C LEU A 183 -7.25 -13.78 13.56
N ASN A 184 -7.86 -14.08 12.40
CA ASN A 184 -9.29 -14.26 12.27
C ASN A 184 -9.63 -15.72 11.97
N GLN A 185 -10.47 -16.33 12.80
CA GLN A 185 -11.02 -17.68 12.59
C GLN A 185 -9.97 -18.78 12.32
N ARG A 186 -8.77 -18.65 12.88
CA ARG A 186 -7.75 -19.68 12.77
C ARG A 186 -8.17 -20.93 13.53
N LEU A 187 -8.08 -22.08 12.89
CA LEU A 187 -8.26 -23.36 13.56
C LEU A 187 -7.03 -23.64 14.42
N ASP A 188 -7.19 -23.61 15.73
CA ASP A 188 -6.14 -23.88 16.72
C ASP A 188 -6.31 -25.25 17.42
N THR A 189 -7.47 -25.86 17.25
CA THR A 189 -7.78 -27.18 17.79
C THR A 189 -8.39 -28.06 16.69
N PRO A 190 -8.20 -29.39 16.76
CA PRO A 190 -8.87 -30.31 15.84
C PRO A 190 -10.38 -30.30 16.06
N TYR A 191 -11.15 -30.15 14.99
CA TYR A 191 -12.60 -30.26 15.01
C TYR A 191 -13.08 -31.51 14.28
N ALA A 192 -13.94 -32.30 14.92
CA ALA A 192 -14.67 -33.37 14.25
C ALA A 192 -15.89 -32.78 13.55
N VAL A 193 -15.95 -32.95 12.23
CA VAL A 193 -17.10 -32.51 11.43
C VAL A 193 -18.16 -33.59 11.46
N SER A 194 -19.35 -33.25 11.91
CA SER A 194 -20.45 -34.19 12.10
C SER A 194 -21.43 -34.29 10.92
N TYR A 195 -21.12 -33.68 9.77
CA TYR A 195 -21.98 -33.78 8.61
C TYR A 195 -21.40 -34.71 7.54
N THR A 196 -22.32 -35.45 6.94
CA THR A 196 -22.07 -36.72 6.26
C THR A 196 -21.16 -36.66 5.03
N HIS A 197 -21.14 -35.55 4.31
CA HIS A 197 -20.36 -35.49 3.07
C HIS A 197 -18.83 -35.32 3.26
N LEU A 198 -18.37 -34.96 4.46
CA LEU A 198 -16.94 -34.92 4.77
C LEU A 198 -16.44 -36.15 5.49
N THR A 199 -17.32 -36.97 6.00
CA THR A 199 -16.96 -38.20 6.74
C THR A 199 -16.94 -39.45 5.86
N LEU A 200 -17.63 -39.43 4.75
CA LEU A 200 -17.78 -40.58 3.88
C LEU A 200 -16.48 -41.21 3.34
N PRO A 201 -15.44 -40.44 2.97
CA PRO A 201 -14.24 -41.06 2.43
C PRO A 201 -13.35 -41.75 3.49
N THR A 202 -13.55 -41.44 4.77
CA THR A 202 -12.62 -41.85 5.82
C THR A 202 -13.17 -42.84 6.83
N THR A 203 -14.47 -43.13 6.79
CA THR A 203 -15.15 -43.89 7.85
C THR A 203 -15.83 -45.15 7.43
N THR A 204 -15.55 -45.73 6.27
CA THR A 204 -15.96 -47.11 6.01
C THR A 204 -15.01 -48.04 6.76
N PRO A 205 -15.42 -48.59 7.90
CA PRO A 205 -14.65 -49.69 8.47
C PRO A 205 -14.77 -50.88 7.50
N VAL A 206 -13.64 -51.42 7.20
CA VAL A 206 -13.53 -52.73 6.53
C VAL A 206 -13.99 -53.78 7.49
#